data_0be77e6ffc528dffc0dccd1049a76d7f
#
_entry.id   0be77e6ffc528dffc0dccd1049a76d7f
#
_cell.length_a   1.000
_cell.length_b   1.000
_cell.length_c   1.000
_cell.angle_alpha   90.00
_cell.angle_beta   90.00
_cell.angle_gamma   90.00
#
_symmetry.space_group_name_H-M   'P 1'
#
loop_
_entity.id
_entity.type
_entity.pdbx_description
1 polymer ?
#
loop_
_entity_poly.entity_id
_entity_poly.type
_entity_poly.pdbx_seq_one_letter_code
_entity_poly.pdbx_strand_id
1 'polypeptide(L)'
;MKFVLSIFLIISACAVQAQDALSWYNSGIDKFEEGNTLGAIKDFDSALVHNSDMAEAYWGRGSVFAQLGQFKLALKDLTKCISIDPGVSDAFYNRAFVYLAIEEPQKALNDLNMYILLNPNDINGYFSRLDILVNFSEHQKAFADMEKIVTLDAKTPSELIQRARVKYLSKDTNGCISDLDEGIKMLPTFMEAYFLRGKYHYEYGNNNKAIQDLNVYLLSNEKDAEAYVIRGECYARQSEFSLAANDYSKAIDIEADNPVYYFDRGFFYIQLQEYAKARVDFRKAIYFRHDDLKLAYFNLGIAEYKLDNKEEACTNWKKSEEVGMEYLLKYCN
;
A
#
# COMPACT_ATOMS: atom_id res chain seq x y z
N MET A 1 19.33 50.17 -40.04
CA MET A 1 18.68 49.01 -40.69
C MET A 1 19.37 47.67 -40.38
N LYS A 2 20.70 47.54 -40.48
CA LYS A 2 21.40 46.26 -40.17
C LYS A 2 21.25 45.77 -38.73
N PHE A 3 21.18 46.69 -37.75
CA PHE A 3 21.03 46.36 -36.32
C PHE A 3 19.62 45.81 -35.99
N VAL A 4 18.57 46.31 -36.63
CA VAL A 4 17.19 45.87 -36.42
C VAL A 4 16.98 44.48 -37.06
N LEU A 5 17.61 44.23 -38.22
CA LEU A 5 17.55 42.92 -38.89
C LEU A 5 18.27 41.82 -38.09
N SER A 6 19.40 42.12 -37.44
CA SER A 6 20.12 41.18 -36.56
C SER A 6 19.33 40.83 -35.29
N ILE A 7 18.63 41.80 -34.70
CA ILE A 7 17.77 41.56 -33.54
C ILE A 7 16.58 40.67 -33.92
N PHE A 8 15.94 40.92 -35.08
CA PHE A 8 14.83 40.09 -35.59
C PHE A 8 15.27 38.65 -35.90
N LEU A 9 16.47 38.46 -36.46
CA LEU A 9 17.03 37.14 -36.75
C LEU A 9 17.38 36.37 -35.46
N ILE A 10 17.88 37.04 -34.43
CA ILE A 10 18.19 36.45 -33.12
C ILE A 10 16.89 36.04 -32.43
N ILE A 11 15.87 36.90 -32.42
CA ILE A 11 14.56 36.60 -31.83
C ILE A 11 13.89 35.42 -32.52
N SER A 12 13.95 35.36 -33.87
CA SER A 12 13.40 34.25 -34.63
C SER A 12 14.14 32.92 -34.40
N ALA A 13 15.47 32.96 -34.28
CA ALA A 13 16.26 31.77 -33.97
C ALA A 13 16.01 31.26 -32.53
N CYS A 14 15.90 32.15 -31.54
CA CYS A 14 15.52 31.78 -30.18
C CYS A 14 14.10 31.20 -30.09
N ALA A 15 13.15 31.74 -30.87
CA ALA A 15 11.78 31.24 -30.91
C ALA A 15 11.71 29.84 -31.55
N VAL A 16 12.48 29.55 -32.60
CA VAL A 16 12.58 28.24 -33.21
C VAL A 16 13.20 27.23 -32.23
N GLN A 17 14.31 27.59 -31.58
CA GLN A 17 14.94 26.70 -30.58
C GLN A 17 14.02 26.40 -29.41
N ALA A 18 13.25 27.36 -28.90
CA ALA A 18 12.29 27.17 -27.83
C ALA A 18 11.14 26.22 -28.26
N GLN A 19 10.69 26.32 -29.50
CA GLN A 19 9.67 25.45 -30.09
C GLN A 19 10.18 24.02 -30.26
N ASP A 20 11.43 23.85 -30.68
CA ASP A 20 12.09 22.54 -30.75
C ASP A 20 12.25 21.92 -29.37
N ALA A 21 12.68 22.70 -28.37
CA ALA A 21 12.78 22.22 -26.96
C ALA A 21 11.45 21.70 -26.40
N LEU A 22 10.35 22.45 -26.64
CA LEU A 22 9.02 22.06 -26.21
C LEU A 22 8.53 20.79 -26.92
N SER A 23 8.82 20.66 -28.22
CA SER A 23 8.47 19.45 -28.98
C SER A 23 9.17 18.20 -28.44
N TRP A 24 10.46 18.29 -28.13
CA TRP A 24 11.21 17.20 -27.53
C TRP A 24 10.73 16.88 -26.11
N TYR A 25 10.41 17.90 -25.32
CA TYR A 25 9.84 17.69 -23.97
C TYR A 25 8.52 16.91 -24.06
N ASN A 26 7.58 17.32 -24.91
CA ASN A 26 6.30 16.65 -25.06
C ASN A 26 6.48 15.20 -25.54
N SER A 27 7.37 14.95 -26.52
CA SER A 27 7.72 13.59 -26.93
C SER A 27 8.31 12.75 -25.77
N GLY A 28 9.09 13.38 -24.91
CA GLY A 28 9.62 12.75 -23.71
C GLY A 28 8.52 12.34 -22.72
N ILE A 29 7.52 13.20 -22.51
CA ILE A 29 6.34 12.88 -21.68
C ILE A 29 5.56 11.71 -22.29
N ASP A 30 5.21 11.78 -23.59
CA ASP A 30 4.46 10.71 -24.26
C ASP A 30 5.18 9.35 -24.10
N LYS A 31 6.50 9.31 -24.33
CA LYS A 31 7.29 8.09 -24.15
C LYS A 31 7.34 7.61 -22.71
N PHE A 32 7.35 8.52 -21.76
CA PHE A 32 7.32 8.17 -20.35
C PHE A 32 5.99 7.52 -19.97
N GLU A 33 4.88 8.05 -20.44
CA GLU A 33 3.53 7.50 -20.25
C GLU A 33 3.38 6.12 -20.91
N GLU A 34 4.02 5.91 -22.05
CA GLU A 34 4.10 4.62 -22.77
C GLU A 34 5.03 3.60 -22.06
N GLY A 35 5.74 4.00 -21.00
CA GLY A 35 6.72 3.16 -20.29
C GLY A 35 8.09 3.05 -20.97
N ASN A 36 8.32 3.82 -22.06
CA ASN A 36 9.61 3.88 -22.76
C ASN A 36 10.57 4.85 -22.07
N THR A 37 11.05 4.47 -20.89
CA THR A 37 11.88 5.32 -20.02
C THR A 37 13.20 5.76 -20.68
N LEU A 38 13.86 4.89 -21.44
CA LEU A 38 15.10 5.25 -22.13
C LEU A 38 14.86 6.22 -23.29
N GLY A 39 13.74 6.08 -24.01
CA GLY A 39 13.31 7.03 -25.03
C GLY A 39 12.99 8.39 -24.42
N ALA A 40 12.29 8.42 -23.30
CA ALA A 40 11.95 9.64 -22.59
C ALA A 40 13.20 10.42 -22.15
N ILE A 41 14.20 9.74 -21.56
CA ILE A 41 15.47 10.38 -21.17
C ILE A 41 16.15 11.05 -22.37
N LYS A 42 16.23 10.36 -23.53
CA LYS A 42 16.85 10.93 -24.74
C LYS A 42 16.13 12.18 -25.24
N ASP A 43 14.81 12.18 -25.16
CA ASP A 43 14.03 13.32 -25.62
C ASP A 43 14.14 14.49 -24.65
N PHE A 44 14.14 14.25 -23.34
CA PHE A 44 14.44 15.31 -22.36
C PHE A 44 15.87 15.85 -22.51
N ASP A 45 16.86 14.99 -22.80
CA ASP A 45 18.22 15.43 -23.13
C ASP A 45 18.23 16.34 -24.36
N SER A 46 17.48 16.00 -25.41
CA SER A 46 17.32 16.80 -26.59
C SER A 46 16.65 18.14 -26.31
N ALA A 47 15.60 18.16 -25.49
CA ALA A 47 14.96 19.38 -25.01
C ALA A 47 15.97 20.31 -24.31
N LEU A 48 16.82 19.76 -23.43
CA LEU A 48 17.83 20.49 -22.68
C LEU A 48 19.02 20.96 -23.53
N VAL A 49 19.29 20.30 -24.67
CA VAL A 49 20.25 20.80 -25.67
C VAL A 49 19.71 22.05 -26.37
N HIS A 50 18.39 22.10 -26.65
CA HIS A 50 17.76 23.25 -27.30
C HIS A 50 17.45 24.38 -26.30
N ASN A 51 17.13 24.04 -25.03
CA ASN A 51 16.91 25.00 -23.96
C ASN A 51 17.45 24.46 -22.64
N SER A 52 18.67 24.87 -22.27
CA SER A 52 19.36 24.43 -21.05
C SER A 52 18.71 24.92 -19.74
N ASP A 53 17.78 25.86 -19.80
CA ASP A 53 17.06 26.42 -18.66
C ASP A 53 15.57 26.03 -18.65
N MET A 54 15.21 24.95 -19.32
CA MET A 54 13.86 24.40 -19.32
C MET A 54 13.64 23.56 -18.05
N ALA A 55 13.01 24.18 -17.05
CA ALA A 55 12.77 23.55 -15.75
C ALA A 55 11.96 22.25 -15.88
N GLU A 56 10.94 22.23 -16.72
CA GLU A 56 10.06 21.08 -16.94
C GLU A 56 10.83 19.87 -17.51
N ALA A 57 11.82 20.09 -18.37
CA ALA A 57 12.63 18.99 -18.91
C ALA A 57 13.55 18.38 -17.86
N TYR A 58 14.08 19.17 -16.93
CA TYR A 58 14.78 18.65 -15.77
C TYR A 58 13.83 17.88 -14.84
N TRP A 59 12.62 18.40 -14.57
CA TRP A 59 11.63 17.69 -13.81
C TRP A 59 11.26 16.34 -14.44
N GLY A 60 10.95 16.32 -15.75
CA GLY A 60 10.59 15.09 -16.47
C GLY A 60 11.71 14.06 -16.42
N ARG A 61 12.96 14.45 -16.75
CA ARG A 61 14.10 13.54 -16.71
C ARG A 61 14.41 13.05 -15.28
N GLY A 62 14.33 13.96 -14.31
CA GLY A 62 14.51 13.63 -12.87
C GLY A 62 13.46 12.64 -12.38
N SER A 63 12.21 12.76 -12.85
CA SER A 63 11.11 11.82 -12.52
C SER A 63 11.39 10.44 -13.10
N VAL A 64 11.86 10.34 -14.34
CA VAL A 64 12.27 9.06 -14.94
C VAL A 64 13.43 8.44 -14.17
N PHE A 65 14.45 9.22 -13.78
CA PHE A 65 15.57 8.72 -12.99
C PHE A 65 15.10 8.21 -11.61
N ALA A 66 14.14 8.90 -10.97
CA ALA A 66 13.57 8.45 -9.72
C ALA A 66 12.87 7.09 -9.86
N GLN A 67 12.06 6.91 -10.90
CA GLN A 67 11.39 5.64 -11.19
C GLN A 67 12.37 4.49 -11.47
N LEU A 68 13.51 4.79 -12.09
CA LEU A 68 14.59 3.81 -12.34
C LEU A 68 15.48 3.54 -11.11
N GLY A 69 15.20 4.15 -9.96
CA GLY A 69 16.04 4.03 -8.75
C GLY A 69 17.38 4.76 -8.85
N GLN A 70 17.59 5.60 -9.87
CA GLN A 70 18.82 6.37 -10.08
C GLN A 70 18.78 7.67 -9.26
N PHE A 71 18.62 7.54 -7.95
CA PHE A 71 18.31 8.62 -7.02
C PHE A 71 19.28 9.80 -7.07
N LYS A 72 20.58 9.54 -7.29
CA LYS A 72 21.58 10.62 -7.40
C LYS A 72 21.35 11.52 -8.61
N LEU A 73 20.97 10.95 -9.76
CA LEU A 73 20.66 11.69 -10.98
C LEU A 73 19.31 12.41 -10.83
N ALA A 74 18.32 11.76 -10.26
CA ALA A 74 17.02 12.35 -9.93
C ALA A 74 17.17 13.60 -9.06
N LEU A 75 17.92 13.52 -7.95
CA LEU A 75 18.18 14.67 -7.06
C LEU A 75 18.87 15.81 -7.78
N LYS A 76 19.84 15.52 -8.65
CA LYS A 76 20.55 16.54 -9.44
C LYS A 76 19.56 17.29 -10.33
N ASP A 77 18.75 16.58 -11.08
CA ASP A 77 17.82 17.18 -12.04
C ASP A 77 16.66 17.91 -11.34
N LEU A 78 16.02 17.28 -10.36
CA LEU A 78 14.94 17.91 -9.57
C LEU A 78 15.41 19.16 -8.83
N THR A 79 16.64 19.15 -8.30
CA THR A 79 17.24 20.34 -7.66
C THR A 79 17.52 21.43 -8.70
N LYS A 80 17.98 21.06 -9.90
CA LYS A 80 18.18 22.02 -10.98
C LYS A 80 16.85 22.61 -11.44
N CYS A 81 15.81 21.81 -11.61
CA CYS A 81 14.44 22.26 -11.91
C CYS A 81 14.00 23.35 -10.92
N ILE A 82 14.02 23.04 -9.61
CA ILE A 82 13.61 23.95 -8.54
C ILE A 82 14.46 25.23 -8.52
N SER A 83 15.74 25.15 -8.88
CA SER A 83 16.62 26.32 -8.94
C SER A 83 16.30 27.24 -10.10
N ILE A 84 15.75 26.72 -11.20
CA ILE A 84 15.33 27.49 -12.38
C ILE A 84 13.92 28.06 -12.15
N ASP A 85 12.99 27.21 -11.78
CA ASP A 85 11.61 27.59 -11.49
C ASP A 85 11.10 26.94 -10.18
N PRO A 86 11.08 27.68 -9.07
CA PRO A 86 10.50 27.22 -7.81
C PRO A 86 8.98 27.03 -7.86
N GLY A 87 8.30 27.43 -8.94
CA GLY A 87 6.87 27.24 -9.16
C GLY A 87 6.50 25.82 -9.63
N VAL A 88 7.46 25.04 -10.10
CA VAL A 88 7.24 23.64 -10.51
C VAL A 88 7.06 22.78 -9.25
N SER A 89 5.83 22.76 -8.72
CA SER A 89 5.48 22.08 -7.46
C SER A 89 5.84 20.62 -7.46
N ASP A 90 5.57 19.91 -8.57
CA ASP A 90 5.81 18.48 -8.71
C ASP A 90 7.29 18.11 -8.58
N ALA A 91 8.20 19.05 -8.82
CA ALA A 91 9.62 18.83 -8.59
C ALA A 91 9.95 18.65 -7.09
N PHE A 92 9.29 19.41 -6.20
CA PHE A 92 9.38 19.20 -4.76
C PHE A 92 8.78 17.88 -4.34
N TYR A 93 7.60 17.55 -4.87
CA TYR A 93 6.90 16.30 -4.56
C TYR A 93 7.76 15.08 -4.94
N ASN A 94 8.26 15.04 -6.16
CA ASN A 94 9.09 13.94 -6.64
C ASN A 94 10.44 13.89 -5.90
N ARG A 95 11.03 15.05 -5.54
CA ARG A 95 12.27 15.07 -4.76
C ARG A 95 12.06 14.58 -3.34
N ALA A 96 10.92 14.87 -2.74
CA ALA A 96 10.55 14.32 -1.44
C ALA A 96 10.50 12.79 -1.46
N PHE A 97 9.91 12.15 -2.48
CA PHE A 97 9.93 10.69 -2.63
C PHE A 97 11.35 10.14 -2.78
N VAL A 98 12.21 10.83 -3.53
CA VAL A 98 13.62 10.43 -3.65
C VAL A 98 14.32 10.53 -2.29
N TYR A 99 14.07 11.59 -1.51
CA TYR A 99 14.62 11.70 -0.17
C TYR A 99 14.13 10.61 0.78
N LEU A 100 12.86 10.18 0.69
CA LEU A 100 12.36 9.04 1.45
C LEU A 100 13.06 7.73 1.05
N ALA A 101 13.25 7.51 -0.24
CA ALA A 101 13.92 6.31 -0.76
C ALA A 101 15.40 6.20 -0.34
N ILE A 102 16.04 7.31 -0.02
CA ILE A 102 17.42 7.33 0.49
C ILE A 102 17.51 7.61 2.00
N GLU A 103 16.41 7.40 2.72
CA GLU A 103 16.31 7.53 4.18
C GLU A 103 16.65 8.94 4.73
N GLU A 104 16.26 9.99 4.00
CA GLU A 104 16.42 11.40 4.39
C GLU A 104 15.04 12.07 4.65
N PRO A 105 14.22 11.57 5.60
CA PRO A 105 12.83 11.98 5.75
C PRO A 105 12.66 13.45 6.17
N GLN A 106 13.66 14.06 6.85
CA GLN A 106 13.59 15.48 7.19
C GLN A 106 13.67 16.38 5.94
N LYS A 107 14.44 15.99 4.92
CA LYS A 107 14.50 16.71 3.65
C LYS A 107 13.20 16.53 2.86
N ALA A 108 12.64 15.32 2.89
CA ALA A 108 11.34 15.05 2.31
C ALA A 108 10.24 15.92 2.94
N LEU A 109 10.21 16.04 4.27
CA LEU A 109 9.27 16.89 4.99
C LEU A 109 9.36 18.37 4.55
N ASN A 110 10.56 18.88 4.35
CA ASN A 110 10.78 20.25 3.88
C ASN A 110 10.22 20.44 2.46
N ASP A 111 10.45 19.48 1.57
CA ASP A 111 9.93 19.53 0.20
C ASP A 111 8.42 19.40 0.16
N LEU A 112 7.81 18.51 0.95
CA LEU A 112 6.36 18.39 1.06
C LEU A 112 5.71 19.66 1.65
N ASN A 113 6.38 20.37 2.57
CA ASN A 113 5.91 21.66 3.04
C ASN A 113 5.84 22.68 1.90
N MET A 114 6.85 22.70 1.01
CA MET A 114 6.84 23.57 -0.17
C MET A 114 5.78 23.16 -1.17
N TYR A 115 5.63 21.86 -1.42
CA TYR A 115 4.57 21.34 -2.29
C TYR A 115 3.19 21.76 -1.83
N ILE A 116 2.88 21.58 -0.54
CA ILE A 116 1.59 21.95 0.07
C ILE A 116 1.37 23.47 0.02
N LEU A 117 2.43 24.26 0.20
CA LEU A 117 2.33 25.73 0.08
C LEU A 117 1.90 26.13 -1.33
N LEU A 118 2.42 25.46 -2.36
CA LEU A 118 2.07 25.71 -3.75
C LEU A 118 0.71 25.10 -4.14
N ASN A 119 0.34 23.98 -3.52
CA ASN A 119 -0.89 23.22 -3.81
C ASN A 119 -1.72 22.98 -2.51
N PRO A 120 -2.32 24.01 -1.92
CA PRO A 120 -2.97 23.91 -0.60
C PRO A 120 -4.27 23.09 -0.60
N ASN A 121 -4.73 22.68 -1.75
CA ASN A 121 -5.95 21.87 -1.90
C ASN A 121 -5.68 20.46 -2.44
N ASP A 122 -4.41 20.06 -2.57
CA ASP A 122 -4.06 18.71 -3.01
C ASP A 122 -3.92 17.77 -1.81
N ILE A 123 -4.80 16.77 -1.75
CA ILE A 123 -4.83 15.74 -0.71
C ILE A 123 -3.51 14.95 -0.65
N ASN A 124 -2.90 14.69 -1.81
CA ASN A 124 -1.67 13.88 -1.90
C ASN A 124 -0.51 14.46 -1.09
N GLY A 125 -0.36 15.79 -1.12
CA GLY A 125 0.69 16.47 -0.36
C GLY A 125 0.53 16.26 1.15
N TYR A 126 -0.67 16.46 1.68
CA TYR A 126 -0.96 16.26 3.10
C TYR A 126 -0.84 14.80 3.50
N PHE A 127 -1.33 13.86 2.67
CA PHE A 127 -1.26 12.44 2.95
C PHE A 127 0.19 11.94 3.01
N SER A 128 1.03 12.35 2.04
CA SER A 128 2.45 11.99 2.03
C SER A 128 3.21 12.58 3.22
N ARG A 129 2.84 13.80 3.67
CA ARG A 129 3.44 14.42 4.85
C ARG A 129 2.98 13.74 6.14
N LEU A 130 1.73 13.31 6.22
CA LEU A 130 1.16 12.62 7.38
C LEU A 130 1.99 11.40 7.78
N ASP A 131 2.37 10.54 6.82
CA ASP A 131 3.17 9.35 7.09
C ASP A 131 4.52 9.69 7.76
N ILE A 132 5.19 10.74 7.30
CA ILE A 132 6.46 11.19 7.89
C ILE A 132 6.24 11.74 9.30
N LEU A 133 5.18 12.55 9.49
CA LEU A 133 4.88 13.17 10.79
C LEU A 133 4.52 12.13 11.86
N VAL A 134 3.81 11.07 11.48
CA VAL A 134 3.51 9.95 12.38
C VAL A 134 4.80 9.26 12.83
N ASN A 135 5.70 8.96 11.91
CA ASN A 135 6.98 8.33 12.21
C ASN A 135 7.90 9.21 13.09
N PHE A 136 7.80 10.53 12.98
CA PHE A 136 8.51 11.48 13.83
C PHE A 136 7.81 11.77 15.16
N SER A 137 6.68 11.14 15.44
CA SER A 137 5.84 11.41 16.62
C SER A 137 5.36 12.85 16.72
N GLU A 138 5.28 13.56 15.59
CA GLU A 138 4.77 14.95 15.47
C GLU A 138 3.22 14.95 15.44
N HIS A 139 2.61 14.34 16.46
CA HIS A 139 1.18 14.01 16.50
C HIS A 139 0.25 15.19 16.25
N GLN A 140 0.59 16.41 16.73
CA GLN A 140 -0.24 17.60 16.52
C GLN A 140 -0.30 18.01 15.05
N LYS A 141 0.83 17.96 14.36
CA LYS A 141 0.90 18.29 12.91
C LYS A 141 0.24 17.21 12.08
N ALA A 142 0.46 15.92 12.44
CA ALA A 142 -0.21 14.81 11.81
C ALA A 142 -1.74 14.93 11.92
N PHE A 143 -2.26 15.26 13.09
CA PHE A 143 -3.69 15.48 13.31
C PHE A 143 -4.23 16.66 12.47
N ALA A 144 -3.50 17.76 12.37
CA ALA A 144 -3.90 18.90 11.53
C ALA A 144 -3.95 18.53 10.04
N ASP A 145 -3.03 17.67 9.56
CA ASP A 145 -3.09 17.16 8.20
C ASP A 145 -4.29 16.23 7.98
N MET A 146 -4.61 15.36 8.95
CA MET A 146 -5.81 14.53 8.90
C MET A 146 -7.10 15.36 8.82
N GLU A 147 -7.24 16.40 9.66
CA GLU A 147 -8.37 17.33 9.61
C GLU A 147 -8.46 18.02 8.26
N LYS A 148 -7.32 18.44 7.70
CA LYS A 148 -7.30 19.08 6.38
C LYS A 148 -7.75 18.12 5.28
N ILE A 149 -7.24 16.89 5.24
CA ILE A 149 -7.59 15.86 4.25
C ILE A 149 -9.11 15.62 4.22
N VAL A 150 -9.78 15.49 5.37
CA VAL A 150 -11.22 15.20 5.40
C VAL A 150 -12.08 16.35 4.93
N THR A 151 -11.56 17.59 4.96
CA THR A 151 -12.27 18.80 4.48
C THR A 151 -12.04 19.08 2.99
N LEU A 152 -11.03 18.49 2.37
CA LEU A 152 -10.71 18.69 0.97
C LEU A 152 -11.64 17.90 0.05
N ASP A 153 -11.89 18.47 -1.12
CA ASP A 153 -12.68 17.83 -2.18
C ASP A 153 -11.78 16.85 -2.95
N ALA A 154 -12.07 15.56 -2.81
CA ALA A 154 -11.35 14.50 -3.52
C ALA A 154 -11.93 14.37 -4.95
N LYS A 155 -11.07 14.51 -5.96
CA LYS A 155 -11.43 14.57 -7.37
C LYS A 155 -11.07 13.31 -8.16
N THR A 156 -10.19 12.50 -7.62
CA THR A 156 -9.70 11.29 -8.26
C THR A 156 -9.95 10.06 -7.38
N PRO A 157 -10.03 8.84 -7.97
CA PRO A 157 -10.17 7.63 -7.18
C PRO A 157 -9.06 7.44 -6.13
N SER A 158 -7.83 7.87 -6.45
CA SER A 158 -6.69 7.81 -5.52
C SER A 158 -6.88 8.74 -4.32
N GLU A 159 -7.31 10.00 -4.55
CA GLU A 159 -7.59 10.95 -3.47
C GLU A 159 -8.75 10.47 -2.58
N LEU A 160 -9.78 9.86 -3.17
CA LEU A 160 -10.90 9.26 -2.44
C LEU A 160 -10.42 8.13 -1.52
N ILE A 161 -9.53 7.25 -2.00
CA ILE A 161 -8.92 6.21 -1.15
C ILE A 161 -8.14 6.82 0.02
N GLN A 162 -7.32 7.83 -0.25
CA GLN A 162 -6.54 8.48 0.81
C GLN A 162 -7.43 9.13 1.85
N ARG A 163 -8.47 9.84 1.42
CA ARG A 163 -9.46 10.43 2.32
C ARG A 163 -10.23 9.37 3.10
N ALA A 164 -10.60 8.26 2.46
CA ALA A 164 -11.24 7.13 3.12
C ALA A 164 -10.36 6.50 4.22
N ARG A 165 -9.06 6.34 3.98
CA ARG A 165 -8.11 5.85 4.98
C ARG A 165 -8.06 6.77 6.21
N VAL A 166 -8.00 8.08 5.99
CA VAL A 166 -8.02 9.05 7.09
C VAL A 166 -9.35 9.03 7.85
N LYS A 167 -10.49 8.99 7.14
CA LYS A 167 -11.81 8.86 7.75
C LYS A 167 -11.95 7.57 8.56
N TYR A 168 -11.38 6.46 8.07
CA TYR A 168 -11.33 5.21 8.81
C TYR A 168 -10.58 5.37 10.15
N LEU A 169 -9.37 5.97 10.14
CA LEU A 169 -8.60 6.24 11.36
C LEU A 169 -9.35 7.17 12.32
N SER A 170 -10.14 8.10 11.81
CA SER A 170 -11.00 9.01 12.59
C SER A 170 -12.33 8.36 13.03
N LYS A 171 -12.54 7.05 12.75
CA LYS A 171 -13.77 6.30 13.04
C LYS A 171 -15.03 6.82 12.35
N ASP A 172 -14.87 7.58 11.27
CA ASP A 172 -15.97 7.97 10.38
C ASP A 172 -16.29 6.82 9.40
N THR A 173 -17.01 5.82 9.93
CA THR A 173 -17.38 4.59 9.20
C THR A 173 -18.17 4.88 7.92
N ASN A 174 -19.15 5.78 7.99
CA ASN A 174 -19.99 6.08 6.83
C ASN A 174 -19.25 6.88 5.78
N GLY A 175 -18.44 7.85 6.20
CA GLY A 175 -17.66 8.67 5.31
C GLY A 175 -16.57 7.89 4.56
N CYS A 176 -15.90 6.95 5.23
CA CYS A 176 -14.86 6.14 4.54
C CYS A 176 -15.46 5.18 3.51
N ILE A 177 -16.59 4.53 3.81
CA ILE A 177 -17.29 3.66 2.85
C ILE A 177 -17.84 4.47 1.68
N SER A 178 -18.42 5.65 1.93
CA SER A 178 -18.91 6.54 0.87
C SER A 178 -17.82 6.97 -0.10
N ASP A 179 -16.63 7.31 0.38
CA ASP A 179 -15.50 7.69 -0.48
C ASP A 179 -15.04 6.50 -1.35
N LEU A 180 -14.99 5.29 -0.79
CA LEU A 180 -14.63 4.09 -1.54
C LEU A 180 -15.71 3.70 -2.57
N ASP A 181 -16.98 3.87 -2.25
CA ASP A 181 -18.10 3.67 -3.18
C ASP A 181 -17.98 4.62 -4.38
N GLU A 182 -17.67 5.89 -4.13
CA GLU A 182 -17.47 6.88 -5.19
C GLU A 182 -16.23 6.56 -6.03
N GLY A 183 -15.12 6.18 -5.41
CA GLY A 183 -13.89 5.76 -6.10
C GLY A 183 -14.12 4.57 -7.03
N ILE A 184 -14.86 3.56 -6.58
CA ILE A 184 -15.25 2.41 -7.40
C ILE A 184 -16.19 2.83 -8.54
N LYS A 185 -17.12 3.74 -8.30
CA LYS A 185 -18.02 4.27 -9.32
C LYS A 185 -17.25 5.04 -10.41
N MET A 186 -16.23 5.80 -10.03
CA MET A 186 -15.38 6.54 -10.97
C MET A 186 -14.48 5.61 -11.79
N LEU A 187 -13.88 4.60 -11.15
CA LEU A 187 -12.98 3.64 -11.78
C LEU A 187 -13.26 2.23 -11.28
N PRO A 188 -14.19 1.49 -11.92
CA PRO A 188 -14.58 0.13 -11.50
C PRO A 188 -13.44 -0.91 -11.54
N THR A 189 -12.34 -0.61 -12.20
CA THR A 189 -11.15 -1.46 -12.27
C THR A 189 -10.12 -1.15 -11.19
N PHE A 190 -10.40 -0.19 -10.30
CA PHE A 190 -9.47 0.19 -9.23
C PHE A 190 -9.58 -0.78 -8.05
N MET A 191 -8.85 -1.90 -8.16
CA MET A 191 -8.97 -3.04 -7.24
C MET A 191 -8.64 -2.68 -5.79
N GLU A 192 -7.74 -1.72 -5.55
CA GLU A 192 -7.40 -1.27 -4.21
C GLU A 192 -8.62 -0.75 -3.41
N ALA A 193 -9.55 -0.08 -4.10
CA ALA A 193 -10.78 0.39 -3.45
C ALA A 193 -11.67 -0.76 -2.98
N TYR A 194 -11.77 -1.85 -3.75
CA TYR A 194 -12.49 -3.05 -3.31
C TYR A 194 -11.80 -3.72 -2.11
N PHE A 195 -10.48 -3.84 -2.14
CA PHE A 195 -9.73 -4.41 -1.02
C PHE A 195 -9.98 -3.63 0.27
N LEU A 196 -9.80 -2.30 0.23
CA LEU A 196 -10.01 -1.45 1.40
C LEU A 196 -11.45 -1.47 1.88
N ARG A 197 -12.45 -1.39 0.97
CA ARG A 197 -13.86 -1.45 1.36
C ARG A 197 -14.20 -2.80 1.97
N GLY A 198 -13.69 -3.89 1.41
CA GLY A 198 -13.83 -5.24 1.95
C GLY A 198 -13.22 -5.36 3.34
N LYS A 199 -11.98 -4.87 3.53
CA LYS A 199 -11.30 -4.83 4.82
C LYS A 199 -12.08 -4.03 5.86
N TYR A 200 -12.55 -2.85 5.52
CA TYR A 200 -13.33 -2.01 6.44
C TYR A 200 -14.70 -2.63 6.75
N HIS A 201 -15.37 -3.23 5.75
CA HIS A 201 -16.59 -3.99 6.00
C HIS A 201 -16.38 -5.16 6.97
N TYR A 202 -15.27 -5.89 6.85
CA TYR A 202 -14.90 -6.96 7.80
C TYR A 202 -14.74 -6.41 9.22
N GLU A 203 -14.01 -5.31 9.40
CA GLU A 203 -13.77 -4.70 10.71
C GLU A 203 -15.04 -4.13 11.34
N TYR A 204 -15.98 -3.65 10.53
CA TYR A 204 -17.30 -3.20 10.98
C TYR A 204 -18.33 -4.34 11.12
N GLY A 205 -17.92 -5.60 10.94
CA GLY A 205 -18.78 -6.78 11.11
C GLY A 205 -19.71 -7.07 9.93
N ASN A 206 -19.57 -6.36 8.81
CA ASN A 206 -20.38 -6.53 7.60
C ASN A 206 -19.82 -7.66 6.71
N ASN A 207 -19.72 -8.88 7.25
CA ASN A 207 -19.02 -10.01 6.60
C ASN A 207 -19.49 -10.29 5.17
N ASN A 208 -20.79 -10.21 4.87
CA ASN A 208 -21.30 -10.45 3.50
C ASN A 208 -20.76 -9.44 2.48
N LYS A 209 -20.71 -8.16 2.83
CA LYS A 209 -20.18 -7.11 1.96
C LYS A 209 -18.67 -7.25 1.79
N ALA A 210 -17.97 -7.59 2.88
CA ALA A 210 -16.54 -7.86 2.83
C ALA A 210 -16.23 -9.01 1.85
N ILE A 211 -16.95 -10.13 1.92
CA ILE A 211 -16.80 -11.26 1.01
C ILE A 211 -17.04 -10.85 -0.44
N GLN A 212 -18.08 -10.05 -0.71
CA GLN A 212 -18.37 -9.58 -2.07
C GLN A 212 -17.21 -8.76 -2.66
N ASP A 213 -16.69 -7.80 -1.91
CA ASP A 213 -15.59 -6.96 -2.35
C ASP A 213 -14.28 -7.76 -2.53
N LEU A 214 -13.95 -8.63 -1.57
CA LEU A 214 -12.76 -9.46 -1.64
C LEU A 214 -12.84 -10.51 -2.77
N ASN A 215 -14.04 -10.99 -3.12
CA ASN A 215 -14.22 -11.82 -4.30
C ASN A 215 -13.85 -11.07 -5.58
N VAL A 216 -14.25 -9.80 -5.72
CA VAL A 216 -13.87 -8.98 -6.89
C VAL A 216 -12.36 -8.74 -6.90
N TYR A 217 -11.80 -8.34 -5.77
CA TYR A 217 -10.37 -8.06 -5.65
C TYR A 217 -9.49 -9.26 -6.01
N LEU A 218 -9.82 -10.44 -5.50
CA LEU A 218 -9.03 -11.66 -5.69
C LEU A 218 -9.09 -12.23 -7.12
N LEU A 219 -10.00 -11.77 -7.99
CA LEU A 219 -9.99 -12.15 -9.42
C LEU A 219 -8.72 -11.66 -10.16
N SER A 220 -8.15 -10.54 -9.71
CA SER A 220 -6.95 -9.94 -10.32
C SER A 220 -5.73 -10.02 -9.41
N ASN A 221 -5.90 -10.35 -8.13
CA ASN A 221 -4.85 -10.34 -7.10
C ASN A 221 -4.77 -11.69 -6.38
N GLU A 222 -4.61 -12.76 -7.14
CA GLU A 222 -4.61 -14.16 -6.65
C GLU A 222 -3.47 -14.49 -5.68
N LYS A 223 -2.46 -13.61 -5.56
CA LYS A 223 -1.28 -13.80 -4.69
C LYS A 223 -1.29 -12.91 -3.45
N ASP A 224 -2.43 -12.42 -3.05
CA ASP A 224 -2.58 -11.62 -1.83
C ASP A 224 -3.08 -12.49 -0.68
N ALA A 225 -2.16 -12.88 0.21
CA ALA A 225 -2.46 -13.72 1.37
C ALA A 225 -3.39 -13.01 2.36
N GLU A 226 -3.22 -11.68 2.57
CA GLU A 226 -4.06 -10.90 3.49
C GLU A 226 -5.52 -10.91 3.04
N ALA A 227 -5.78 -10.76 1.74
CA ALA A 227 -7.14 -10.77 1.21
C ALA A 227 -7.83 -12.12 1.41
N TYR A 228 -7.11 -13.25 1.24
CA TYR A 228 -7.64 -14.57 1.55
C TYR A 228 -7.92 -14.73 3.05
N VAL A 229 -7.01 -14.30 3.92
CA VAL A 229 -7.19 -14.36 5.37
C VAL A 229 -8.43 -13.58 5.80
N ILE A 230 -8.59 -12.33 5.37
CA ILE A 230 -9.76 -11.51 5.71
C ILE A 230 -11.06 -12.17 5.23
N ARG A 231 -11.08 -12.73 4.01
CA ARG A 231 -12.27 -13.42 3.49
C ARG A 231 -12.54 -14.71 4.26
N GLY A 232 -11.50 -15.46 4.58
CA GLY A 232 -11.59 -16.68 5.42
C GLY A 232 -12.15 -16.37 6.81
N GLU A 233 -11.70 -15.29 7.44
CA GLU A 233 -12.26 -14.80 8.70
C GLU A 233 -13.76 -14.44 8.59
N CYS A 234 -14.15 -13.79 7.49
CA CYS A 234 -15.57 -13.51 7.23
C CYS A 234 -16.39 -14.81 7.14
N TYR A 235 -15.88 -15.84 6.45
CA TYR A 235 -16.53 -17.16 6.39
C TYR A 235 -16.55 -17.83 7.77
N ALA A 236 -15.47 -17.77 8.54
CA ALA A 236 -15.41 -18.33 9.89
C ALA A 236 -16.46 -17.72 10.83
N ARG A 237 -16.61 -16.37 10.79
CA ARG A 237 -17.65 -15.66 11.55
C ARG A 237 -19.08 -16.08 11.17
N GLN A 238 -19.27 -16.61 9.96
CA GLN A 238 -20.55 -17.19 9.49
C GLN A 238 -20.64 -18.69 9.74
N SER A 239 -19.65 -19.28 10.43
CA SER A 239 -19.54 -20.72 10.66
C SER A 239 -19.34 -21.56 9.36
N GLU A 240 -18.96 -20.92 8.27
CA GLU A 240 -18.63 -21.56 6.99
C GLU A 240 -17.17 -22.06 6.99
N PHE A 241 -16.86 -22.93 7.96
CA PHE A 241 -15.48 -23.35 8.24
C PHE A 241 -14.77 -24.04 7.08
N SER A 242 -15.52 -24.68 6.17
CA SER A 242 -14.94 -25.31 4.98
C SER A 242 -14.39 -24.25 4.00
N LEU A 243 -15.12 -23.16 3.80
CA LEU A 243 -14.68 -22.04 2.94
C LEU A 243 -13.51 -21.28 3.61
N ALA A 244 -13.60 -21.07 4.92
CA ALA A 244 -12.51 -20.49 5.69
C ALA A 244 -11.21 -21.30 5.56
N ALA A 245 -11.26 -22.62 5.75
CA ALA A 245 -10.10 -23.51 5.61
C ALA A 245 -9.51 -23.50 4.19
N ASN A 246 -10.36 -23.35 3.16
CA ASN A 246 -9.90 -23.22 1.78
C ASN A 246 -9.12 -21.92 1.56
N ASP A 247 -9.64 -20.78 2.05
CA ASP A 247 -8.97 -19.50 1.92
C ASP A 247 -7.63 -19.47 2.69
N TYR A 248 -7.58 -20.02 3.90
CA TYR A 248 -6.33 -20.17 4.64
C TYR A 248 -5.34 -21.14 3.93
N SER A 249 -5.83 -22.12 3.19
CA SER A 249 -4.97 -22.96 2.35
C SER A 249 -4.32 -22.14 1.23
N LYS A 250 -5.06 -21.20 0.62
CA LYS A 250 -4.51 -20.26 -0.35
C LYS A 250 -3.49 -19.32 0.25
N ALA A 251 -3.75 -18.80 1.45
CA ALA A 251 -2.79 -17.97 2.18
C ALA A 251 -1.49 -18.74 2.49
N ILE A 252 -1.59 -20.01 2.90
CA ILE A 252 -0.43 -20.90 3.13
C ILE A 252 0.33 -21.20 1.85
N ASP A 253 -0.34 -21.37 0.71
CA ASP A 253 0.31 -21.58 -0.58
C ASP A 253 1.18 -20.36 -0.99
N ILE A 254 0.84 -19.16 -0.49
CA ILE A 254 1.55 -17.91 -0.75
C ILE A 254 2.65 -17.68 0.31
N GLU A 255 2.33 -17.86 1.59
CA GLU A 255 3.22 -17.65 2.74
C GLU A 255 3.29 -18.93 3.57
N ALA A 256 4.13 -19.86 3.15
CA ALA A 256 4.17 -21.23 3.67
C ALA A 256 4.77 -21.37 5.08
N ASP A 257 5.38 -20.36 5.63
CA ASP A 257 6.04 -20.34 6.94
C ASP A 257 5.30 -19.54 8.01
N ASN A 258 4.12 -18.98 7.68
CA ASN A 258 3.34 -18.20 8.63
C ASN A 258 2.59 -19.12 9.60
N PRO A 259 2.97 -19.17 10.91
CA PRO A 259 2.37 -20.09 11.87
C PRO A 259 0.91 -19.82 12.17
N VAL A 260 0.47 -18.56 12.04
CA VAL A 260 -0.91 -18.15 12.33
C VAL A 260 -1.88 -18.82 11.37
N TYR A 261 -1.52 -18.91 10.08
CA TYR A 261 -2.40 -19.51 9.08
C TYR A 261 -2.64 -21.01 9.34
N TYR A 262 -1.60 -21.73 9.77
CA TYR A 262 -1.77 -23.13 10.18
C TYR A 262 -2.60 -23.27 11.44
N PHE A 263 -2.39 -22.38 12.43
CA PHE A 263 -3.15 -22.43 13.67
C PHE A 263 -4.65 -22.23 13.42
N ASP A 264 -5.02 -21.18 12.66
CA ASP A 264 -6.41 -20.85 12.39
C ASP A 264 -7.07 -21.91 11.51
N ARG A 265 -6.39 -22.42 10.48
CA ARG A 265 -6.89 -23.50 9.65
C ARG A 265 -7.07 -24.79 10.46
N GLY A 266 -6.14 -25.10 11.36
CA GLY A 266 -6.26 -26.21 12.31
C GLY A 266 -7.50 -26.08 13.20
N PHE A 267 -7.80 -24.86 13.67
CA PHE A 267 -9.01 -24.57 14.42
C PHE A 267 -10.28 -24.83 13.57
N PHE A 268 -10.32 -24.41 12.32
CA PHE A 268 -11.43 -24.68 11.41
C PHE A 268 -11.60 -26.19 11.17
N TYR A 269 -10.52 -26.96 11.04
CA TYR A 269 -10.58 -28.42 10.96
C TYR A 269 -11.11 -29.08 12.23
N ILE A 270 -10.85 -28.50 13.43
CA ILE A 270 -11.53 -28.98 14.66
C ILE A 270 -13.04 -28.79 14.55
N GLN A 271 -13.52 -27.63 14.09
CA GLN A 271 -14.96 -27.36 13.92
C GLN A 271 -15.61 -28.31 12.90
N LEU A 272 -14.88 -28.69 11.86
CA LEU A 272 -15.29 -29.67 10.85
C LEU A 272 -15.13 -31.13 11.31
N GLN A 273 -14.61 -31.38 12.52
CA GLN A 273 -14.27 -32.70 13.04
C GLN A 273 -13.21 -33.45 12.19
N GLU A 274 -12.44 -32.72 11.39
CA GLU A 274 -11.32 -33.23 10.59
C GLU A 274 -10.02 -33.28 11.41
N TYR A 275 -10.05 -34.00 12.51
CA TYR A 275 -9.01 -33.98 13.55
C TYR A 275 -7.61 -34.38 13.04
N ALA A 276 -7.54 -35.27 12.05
CA ALA A 276 -6.26 -35.64 11.45
C ALA A 276 -5.58 -34.47 10.73
N LYS A 277 -6.36 -33.62 10.03
CA LYS A 277 -5.84 -32.40 9.38
C LYS A 277 -5.48 -31.35 10.43
N ALA A 278 -6.36 -31.15 11.42
CA ALA A 278 -6.10 -30.23 12.53
C ALA A 278 -4.77 -30.54 13.25
N ARG A 279 -4.52 -31.82 13.53
CA ARG A 279 -3.25 -32.29 14.11
C ARG A 279 -2.03 -31.86 13.30
N VAL A 280 -2.09 -32.04 11.98
CA VAL A 280 -0.97 -31.65 11.08
C VAL A 280 -0.74 -30.15 11.16
N ASP A 281 -1.79 -29.37 11.11
CA ASP A 281 -1.72 -27.92 11.11
C ASP A 281 -1.20 -27.37 12.47
N PHE A 282 -1.69 -27.85 13.61
CA PHE A 282 -1.14 -27.42 14.91
C PHE A 282 0.34 -27.81 15.09
N ARG A 283 0.76 -28.97 14.57
CA ARG A 283 2.19 -29.32 14.56
C ARG A 283 3.02 -28.36 13.71
N LYS A 284 2.49 -27.89 12.56
CA LYS A 284 3.11 -26.88 11.73
C LYS A 284 3.17 -25.52 12.43
N ALA A 285 2.08 -25.09 13.06
CA ALA A 285 2.05 -23.85 13.86
C ALA A 285 3.11 -23.87 14.97
N ILE A 286 3.27 -25.00 15.68
CA ILE A 286 4.30 -25.17 16.68
C ILE A 286 5.71 -25.15 16.07
N TYR A 287 5.90 -25.83 14.93
CA TYR A 287 7.18 -25.88 14.23
C TYR A 287 7.65 -24.49 13.78
N PHE A 288 6.75 -23.68 13.24
CA PHE A 288 7.02 -22.31 12.81
C PHE A 288 6.96 -21.27 13.94
N ARG A 289 6.81 -21.72 15.21
CA ARG A 289 6.81 -20.88 16.42
C ARG A 289 5.66 -19.87 16.48
N HIS A 290 4.43 -20.37 16.40
CA HIS A 290 3.24 -19.58 16.72
C HIS A 290 3.42 -18.82 18.03
N ASP A 291 2.99 -17.55 18.09
CA ASP A 291 3.20 -16.67 19.25
C ASP A 291 2.62 -17.26 20.53
N ASP A 292 1.46 -17.90 20.45
CA ASP A 292 0.87 -18.65 21.57
C ASP A 292 1.08 -20.17 21.40
N LEU A 293 2.29 -20.63 21.74
CA LEU A 293 2.63 -22.05 21.71
C LEU A 293 1.76 -22.87 22.68
N LYS A 294 1.32 -22.28 23.81
CA LYS A 294 0.51 -22.95 24.81
C LYS A 294 -0.86 -23.31 24.22
N LEU A 295 -1.49 -22.35 23.56
CA LEU A 295 -2.77 -22.57 22.89
C LEU A 295 -2.64 -23.56 21.73
N ALA A 296 -1.52 -23.53 21.00
CA ALA A 296 -1.24 -24.48 19.92
C ALA A 296 -1.10 -25.92 20.48
N TYR A 297 -0.35 -26.14 21.58
CA TYR A 297 -0.27 -27.44 22.25
C TYR A 297 -1.63 -27.89 22.82
N PHE A 298 -2.43 -26.97 23.36
CA PHE A 298 -3.75 -27.28 23.86
C PHE A 298 -4.66 -27.83 22.76
N ASN A 299 -4.75 -27.14 21.62
CA ASN A 299 -5.56 -27.56 20.49
C ASN A 299 -5.02 -28.84 19.82
N LEU A 300 -3.68 -29.00 19.77
CA LEU A 300 -3.08 -30.27 19.34
C LEU A 300 -3.51 -31.43 20.27
N GLY A 301 -3.53 -31.21 21.57
CA GLY A 301 -4.02 -32.20 22.55
C GLY A 301 -5.49 -32.57 22.30
N ILE A 302 -6.34 -31.59 21.97
CA ILE A 302 -7.74 -31.86 21.58
C ILE A 302 -7.81 -32.76 20.34
N ALA A 303 -7.04 -32.42 19.30
CA ALA A 303 -7.01 -33.20 18.06
C ALA A 303 -6.53 -34.63 18.28
N GLU A 304 -5.46 -34.83 19.07
CA GLU A 304 -4.94 -36.17 19.42
C GLU A 304 -5.95 -36.98 20.24
N TYR A 305 -6.62 -36.34 21.22
CA TYR A 305 -7.65 -37.02 22.03
C TYR A 305 -8.83 -37.50 21.17
N LYS A 306 -9.28 -36.67 20.22
CA LYS A 306 -10.37 -37.03 19.30
C LYS A 306 -9.97 -38.13 18.28
N LEU A 307 -8.68 -38.34 18.09
CA LEU A 307 -8.11 -39.44 17.30
C LEU A 307 -7.81 -40.70 18.14
N ASP A 308 -8.23 -40.72 19.40
CA ASP A 308 -7.98 -41.77 20.39
C ASP A 308 -6.49 -41.94 20.79
N ASN A 309 -5.66 -40.92 20.51
CA ASN A 309 -4.25 -40.88 20.91
C ASN A 309 -4.10 -40.23 22.28
N LYS A 310 -4.61 -40.90 23.32
CA LYS A 310 -4.72 -40.32 24.69
C LYS A 310 -3.39 -39.96 25.31
N GLU A 311 -2.35 -40.75 25.09
CA GLU A 311 -1.02 -40.51 25.65
C GLU A 311 -0.40 -39.22 25.09
N GLU A 312 -0.47 -39.06 23.77
CA GLU A 312 -0.01 -37.83 23.07
C GLU A 312 -0.84 -36.61 23.45
N ALA A 313 -2.16 -36.80 23.59
CA ALA A 313 -3.05 -35.73 24.05
C ALA A 313 -2.61 -35.21 25.43
N CYS A 314 -2.40 -36.13 26.39
CA CYS A 314 -1.95 -35.79 27.74
C CYS A 314 -0.55 -35.13 27.71
N THR A 315 0.35 -35.60 26.89
CA THR A 315 1.66 -34.97 26.74
C THR A 315 1.57 -33.53 26.23
N ASN A 316 0.70 -33.29 25.26
CA ASN A 316 0.50 -31.93 24.70
C ASN A 316 -0.23 -31.02 25.72
N TRP A 317 -1.24 -31.53 26.44
CA TRP A 317 -1.90 -30.75 27.50
C TRP A 317 -0.97 -30.37 28.64
N LYS A 318 -0.02 -31.26 29.03
CA LYS A 318 1.01 -30.91 30.01
C LYS A 318 1.89 -29.76 29.55
N LYS A 319 2.24 -29.71 28.24
CA LYS A 319 3.00 -28.60 27.69
C LYS A 319 2.20 -27.30 27.63
N SER A 320 0.87 -27.37 27.61
CA SER A 320 -0.04 -26.20 27.66
C SER A 320 -0.43 -25.80 29.10
N GLU A 321 -0.06 -26.57 30.13
CA GLU A 321 -0.51 -26.45 31.53
C GLU A 321 -0.32 -25.07 32.17
N GLU A 322 0.70 -24.32 31.72
CA GLU A 322 0.94 -22.95 32.19
C GLU A 322 -0.19 -21.97 31.83
N VAL A 323 -1.27 -22.41 31.18
CA VAL A 323 -2.44 -21.60 30.76
C VAL A 323 -3.67 -21.84 31.65
N GLY A 324 -3.55 -22.59 32.75
CA GLY A 324 -4.67 -22.80 33.69
C GLY A 324 -5.72 -23.81 33.22
N MET A 325 -5.34 -24.78 32.39
CA MET A 325 -6.26 -25.79 31.81
C MET A 325 -6.17 -27.16 32.51
N GLU A 326 -5.92 -27.15 33.80
CA GLU A 326 -5.81 -28.37 34.68
C GLU A 326 -7.00 -29.34 34.54
N TYR A 327 -8.19 -28.84 34.18
CA TYR A 327 -9.39 -29.66 34.08
C TYR A 327 -9.33 -30.75 33.02
N LEU A 328 -8.46 -30.64 32.00
CA LEU A 328 -8.28 -31.66 30.97
C LEU A 328 -7.41 -32.83 31.43
N LEU A 329 -6.54 -32.61 32.41
CA LEU A 329 -5.68 -33.66 32.95
C LEU A 329 -6.45 -34.80 33.63
N LYS A 330 -7.71 -34.58 34.04
CA LYS A 330 -8.60 -35.62 34.51
C LYS A 330 -8.89 -36.73 33.48
N TYR A 331 -8.70 -36.46 32.20
CA TYR A 331 -8.83 -37.43 31.11
C TYR A 331 -7.54 -38.22 30.86
N CYS A 332 -6.47 -37.89 31.57
CA CYS A 332 -5.17 -38.52 31.47
C CYS A 332 -4.89 -39.66 32.46
N ASN A 333 -5.83 -39.87 33.39
CA ASN A 333 -5.73 -40.93 34.43
C ASN A 333 -6.52 -42.18 34.02
#